data_7bb56eb493d80b72d213a4422d9cd7fc
#
_entry.id   7bb56eb493d80b72d213a4422d9cd7fc
#
_cell.length_a   1.000
_cell.length_b   1.000
_cell.length_c   1.000
_cell.angle_alpha   90.00
_cell.angle_beta   90.00
_cell.angle_gamma   90.00
#
_symmetry.space_group_name_H-M   'P 1'
#
loop_
_entity.id
_entity.type
_entity.pdbx_description
1 polymer ?
#
loop_
_entity_poly.entity_id
_entity_poly.type
_entity_poly.pdbx_seq_one_letter_code
_entity_poly.pdbx_strand_id
1 'polypeptide(L)'
;MSVVWCPSSNVHLYGQTAPIDALLPAVDVALGTDATLSGAPTLWDELHAAQATGLATPADLLDMVTVNAASIFGLEDGRGTLRPNAPADLILLPDTGAPAAETLTTATPASVALVLVDGTPRLADPAWASRLDLGPLNTFVDGAPRWMTGSIQALRERIARMVDEEILAQNPLWTMFEETVPVI
;
A
#
# COMPACT_ATOMS: atom_id res chain seq x y z
N MET A 1 23.55 -1.14 8.63
CA MET A 1 23.29 -0.84 7.21
C MET A 1 21.95 -1.48 6.87
N SER A 2 21.10 -0.81 6.14
CA SER A 2 19.80 -1.31 5.68
C SER A 2 19.64 -1.07 4.18
N VAL A 3 18.68 -1.75 3.56
CA VAL A 3 18.41 -1.68 2.11
C VAL A 3 16.94 -1.41 1.88
N VAL A 4 16.61 -0.53 0.94
CA VAL A 4 15.27 -0.42 0.37
C VAL A 4 15.30 -1.05 -1.02
N TRP A 5 14.55 -2.13 -1.21
CA TRP A 5 14.49 -2.88 -2.45
C TRP A 5 13.30 -2.42 -3.30
N CYS A 6 13.58 -2.07 -4.56
CA CYS A 6 12.58 -1.63 -5.53
C CYS A 6 12.68 -2.53 -6.77
N PRO A 7 12.10 -3.74 -6.75
CA PRO A 7 12.29 -4.76 -7.79
C PRO A 7 11.91 -4.27 -9.18
N SER A 8 10.77 -3.62 -9.36
CA SER A 8 10.32 -3.12 -10.66
C SER A 8 11.29 -2.09 -11.23
N SER A 9 11.72 -1.12 -10.42
CA SER A 9 12.69 -0.11 -10.84
C SER A 9 14.04 -0.73 -11.17
N ASN A 10 14.52 -1.70 -10.37
CA ASN A 10 15.78 -2.39 -10.64
C ASN A 10 15.74 -3.11 -12.00
N VAL A 11 14.67 -3.84 -12.29
CA VAL A 11 14.51 -4.53 -13.56
C VAL A 11 14.40 -3.54 -14.72
N HIS A 12 13.65 -2.45 -14.55
CA HIS A 12 13.50 -1.40 -15.56
C HIS A 12 14.84 -0.74 -15.91
N LEU A 13 15.63 -0.39 -14.90
CA LEU A 13 16.87 0.38 -15.10
C LEU A 13 18.07 -0.50 -15.44
N TYR A 14 18.16 -1.71 -14.89
CA TYR A 14 19.37 -2.54 -14.95
C TYR A 14 19.12 -3.91 -15.59
N GLY A 15 17.89 -4.28 -15.95
CA GLY A 15 17.55 -5.59 -16.48
C GLY A 15 17.63 -6.73 -15.47
N GLN A 16 17.94 -6.42 -14.21
CA GLN A 16 18.08 -7.38 -13.11
C GLN A 16 17.81 -6.71 -11.78
N THR A 17 17.50 -7.49 -10.75
CA THR A 17 17.30 -6.96 -9.39
C THR A 17 18.46 -7.34 -8.45
N ALA A 18 18.50 -6.75 -7.27
CA ALA A 18 19.48 -7.06 -6.24
C ALA A 18 19.35 -8.52 -5.75
N PRO A 19 20.44 -9.18 -5.34
CA PRO A 19 20.42 -10.54 -4.80
C PRO A 19 19.88 -10.53 -3.36
N ILE A 20 18.58 -10.38 -3.21
CA ILE A 20 17.89 -10.17 -1.92
C ILE A 20 18.04 -11.39 -1.01
N ASP A 21 17.97 -12.58 -1.57
CA ASP A 21 18.19 -13.85 -0.84
C ASP A 21 19.55 -13.89 -0.12
N ALA A 22 20.58 -13.31 -0.72
CA ALA A 22 21.91 -13.21 -0.12
C ALA A 22 22.01 -12.05 0.91
N LEU A 23 21.16 -11.03 0.80
CA LEU A 23 21.19 -9.85 1.68
C LEU A 23 20.36 -10.05 2.96
N LEU A 24 19.23 -10.73 2.89
CA LEU A 24 18.29 -10.95 4.01
C LEU A 24 18.95 -11.46 5.30
N PRO A 25 19.94 -12.38 5.27
CA PRO A 25 20.58 -12.84 6.50
C PRO A 25 21.50 -11.79 7.17
N ALA A 26 21.85 -10.72 6.47
CA ALA A 26 22.90 -9.79 6.89
C ALA A 26 22.39 -8.38 7.20
N VAL A 27 21.25 -7.98 6.64
CA VAL A 27 20.75 -6.60 6.76
C VAL A 27 19.22 -6.57 6.76
N ASP A 28 18.66 -5.53 7.39
CA ASP A 28 17.23 -5.24 7.26
C ASP A 28 16.93 -4.76 5.83
N VAL A 29 15.95 -5.38 5.21
CA VAL A 29 15.46 -5.02 3.88
C VAL A 29 14.02 -4.54 4.01
N ALA A 30 13.71 -3.36 3.46
CA ALA A 30 12.34 -2.90 3.24
C ALA A 30 12.02 -2.89 1.74
N LEU A 31 10.74 -2.96 1.41
CA LEU A 31 10.25 -2.79 0.04
C LEU A 31 9.93 -1.32 -0.24
N GLY A 32 10.25 -0.85 -1.44
CA GLY A 32 9.95 0.50 -1.90
C GLY A 32 9.57 0.54 -3.37
N THR A 33 8.87 1.60 -3.79
CA THR A 33 8.38 1.76 -5.18
C THR A 33 9.34 2.57 -6.07
N ASP A 34 10.30 3.28 -5.49
CA ASP A 34 11.13 4.28 -6.20
C ASP A 34 10.24 5.34 -6.89
N ALA A 35 10.62 5.79 -8.07
CA ALA A 35 9.89 6.79 -8.83
C ALA A 35 8.84 6.13 -9.74
N THR A 36 7.69 6.77 -9.92
CA THR A 36 6.60 6.26 -10.79
C THR A 36 7.00 6.11 -12.25
N LEU A 37 8.13 6.70 -12.67
CA LEU A 37 8.68 6.55 -14.02
C LEU A 37 9.41 5.22 -14.22
N SER A 38 10.02 4.67 -13.16
CA SER A 38 10.86 3.47 -13.23
C SER A 38 10.32 2.31 -12.40
N GLY A 39 9.60 2.60 -11.32
CA GLY A 39 9.03 1.62 -10.40
C GLY A 39 7.55 1.35 -10.66
N ALA A 40 6.96 0.51 -9.84
CA ALA A 40 5.54 0.22 -9.89
C ALA A 40 4.70 1.38 -9.32
N PRO A 41 3.44 1.54 -9.77
CA PRO A 41 2.59 2.64 -9.33
C PRO A 41 2.19 2.54 -7.85
N THR A 42 2.11 1.33 -7.29
CA THR A 42 1.72 1.11 -5.90
C THR A 42 2.65 0.14 -5.20
N LEU A 43 2.65 0.17 -3.86
CA LEU A 43 3.38 -0.83 -3.07
C LEU A 43 2.81 -2.25 -3.23
N TRP A 44 1.52 -2.39 -3.60
CA TRP A 44 0.92 -3.68 -3.92
C TRP A 44 1.53 -4.28 -5.19
N ASP A 45 1.74 -3.46 -6.22
CA ASP A 45 2.37 -3.91 -7.47
C ASP A 45 3.83 -4.30 -7.22
N GLU A 46 4.54 -3.57 -6.35
CA GLU A 46 5.91 -3.93 -5.95
C GLU A 46 5.95 -5.23 -5.13
N LEU A 47 4.98 -5.47 -4.23
CA LEU A 47 4.84 -6.75 -3.52
C LEU A 47 4.69 -7.92 -4.50
N HIS A 48 3.84 -7.77 -5.52
CA HIS A 48 3.66 -8.79 -6.55
C HIS A 48 4.92 -8.97 -7.39
N ALA A 49 5.59 -7.88 -7.78
CA ALA A 49 6.85 -7.94 -8.50
C ALA A 49 7.95 -8.62 -7.66
N ALA A 50 8.06 -8.28 -6.38
CA ALA A 50 9.00 -8.89 -5.45
C ALA A 50 8.73 -10.39 -5.29
N GLN A 51 7.48 -10.79 -5.07
CA GLN A 51 7.08 -12.20 -4.98
C GLN A 51 7.43 -12.98 -6.27
N ALA A 52 7.20 -12.39 -7.42
CA ALA A 52 7.49 -13.01 -8.71
C ALA A 52 8.99 -13.30 -8.94
N THR A 53 9.90 -12.61 -8.23
CA THR A 53 11.34 -12.89 -8.30
C THR A 53 11.73 -14.20 -7.64
N GLY A 54 10.96 -14.68 -6.66
CA GLY A 54 11.28 -15.84 -5.83
C GLY A 54 12.46 -15.65 -4.88
N LEU A 55 12.99 -14.42 -4.72
CA LEU A 55 14.16 -14.10 -3.87
C LEU A 55 13.81 -13.88 -2.40
N ALA A 56 12.52 -13.72 -2.07
CA ALA A 56 12.01 -13.56 -0.72
C ALA A 56 10.75 -14.39 -0.52
N THR A 57 10.56 -14.92 0.68
CA THR A 57 9.34 -15.65 1.05
C THR A 57 8.19 -14.65 1.34
N PRO A 58 6.92 -15.09 1.34
CA PRO A 58 5.82 -14.23 1.78
C PRO A 58 6.03 -13.64 3.18
N ALA A 59 6.66 -14.37 4.10
CA ALA A 59 6.98 -13.87 5.43
C ALA A 59 8.02 -12.75 5.39
N ASP A 60 9.08 -12.90 4.60
CA ASP A 60 10.08 -11.83 4.40
C ASP A 60 9.42 -10.58 3.80
N LEU A 61 8.53 -10.75 2.82
CA LEU A 61 7.80 -9.64 2.18
C LEU A 61 6.86 -8.91 3.17
N LEU A 62 6.21 -9.64 4.08
CA LEU A 62 5.43 -9.05 5.16
C LEU A 62 6.33 -8.20 6.08
N ASP A 63 7.48 -8.73 6.50
CA ASP A 63 8.42 -8.01 7.34
C ASP A 63 8.99 -6.77 6.64
N MET A 64 9.27 -6.86 5.33
CA MET A 64 9.77 -5.74 4.52
C MET A 64 8.80 -4.54 4.45
N VAL A 65 7.50 -4.77 4.52
CA VAL A 65 6.49 -3.70 4.48
C VAL A 65 5.94 -3.32 5.86
N THR A 66 6.43 -3.95 6.93
CA THR A 66 5.99 -3.72 8.31
C THR A 66 7.18 -3.44 9.22
N VAL A 67 7.67 -4.45 9.93
CA VAL A 67 8.66 -4.30 11.00
C VAL A 67 10.00 -3.79 10.48
N ASN A 68 10.48 -4.26 9.33
CA ASN A 68 11.75 -3.81 8.76
C ASN A 68 11.65 -2.37 8.27
N ALA A 69 10.54 -2.01 7.59
CA ALA A 69 10.30 -0.64 7.18
C ALA A 69 10.26 0.31 8.38
N ALA A 70 9.53 -0.05 9.45
CA ALA A 70 9.47 0.73 10.68
C ALA A 70 10.87 0.91 11.32
N SER A 71 11.67 -0.16 11.38
CA SER A 71 13.06 -0.13 11.88
C SER A 71 13.93 0.81 11.05
N ILE A 72 13.87 0.71 9.73
CA ILE A 72 14.68 1.53 8.81
C ILE A 72 14.33 3.02 8.91
N PHE A 73 13.04 3.34 9.10
CA PHE A 73 12.59 4.71 9.34
C PHE A 73 12.81 5.21 10.79
N GLY A 74 13.32 4.38 11.68
CA GLY A 74 13.54 4.75 13.08
C GLY A 74 12.26 4.95 13.88
N LEU A 75 11.18 4.24 13.55
CA LEU A 75 9.90 4.28 14.25
C LEU A 75 9.96 3.34 15.46
N GLU A 76 10.36 3.87 16.62
CA GLU A 76 10.60 3.08 17.84
C GLU A 76 9.35 2.88 18.71
N ASP A 77 8.20 3.45 18.34
CA ASP A 77 6.96 3.44 19.11
C ASP A 77 6.14 2.15 18.96
N GLY A 78 6.64 1.18 18.21
CA GLY A 78 6.01 -0.13 17.97
C GLY A 78 5.20 -0.22 16.69
N ARG A 79 5.24 0.78 15.84
CA ARG A 79 4.74 0.67 14.46
C ARG A 79 5.40 -0.49 13.72
N GLY A 80 4.66 -1.07 12.76
CA GLY A 80 5.07 -2.28 12.07
C GLY A 80 4.79 -3.58 12.83
N THR A 81 4.26 -3.50 14.08
CA THR A 81 3.93 -4.70 14.88
C THR A 81 2.52 -4.60 15.47
N LEU A 82 1.86 -5.75 15.64
CA LEU A 82 0.60 -5.88 16.39
C LEU A 82 0.89 -6.25 17.83
N ARG A 83 1.00 -5.24 18.71
CA ARG A 83 1.24 -5.43 20.14
C ARG A 83 0.45 -4.44 20.99
N PRO A 84 0.14 -4.77 22.25
CA PRO A 84 -0.50 -3.82 23.17
C PRO A 84 0.31 -2.54 23.31
N ASN A 85 -0.38 -1.39 23.33
CA ASN A 85 0.18 -0.04 23.45
C ASN A 85 1.01 0.45 22.25
N ALA A 86 1.08 -0.28 21.14
CA ALA A 86 1.57 0.28 19.88
C ALA A 86 0.49 1.16 19.21
N PRO A 87 0.88 2.15 18.40
CA PRO A 87 -0.06 2.86 17.56
C PRO A 87 -0.86 1.90 16.69
N ALA A 88 -2.16 2.15 16.57
CA ALA A 88 -3.04 1.30 15.78
C ALA A 88 -3.00 1.69 14.29
N ASP A 89 -1.84 1.49 13.67
CA ASP A 89 -1.63 1.60 12.22
C ASP A 89 -1.87 0.22 11.62
N LEU A 90 -3.05 0.01 11.04
CA LEU A 90 -3.53 -1.30 10.62
C LEU A 90 -4.15 -1.26 9.24
N ILE A 91 -3.97 -2.33 8.47
CA ILE A 91 -4.82 -2.66 7.35
C ILE A 91 -5.56 -3.98 7.65
N LEU A 92 -6.85 -4.04 7.31
CA LEU A 92 -7.63 -5.27 7.37
C LEU A 92 -7.85 -5.79 5.96
N LEU A 93 -7.51 -7.06 5.78
CA LEU A 93 -7.79 -7.82 4.57
C LEU A 93 -8.82 -8.92 4.88
N PRO A 94 -9.56 -9.41 3.88
CA PRO A 94 -10.44 -10.56 4.06
C PRO A 94 -9.68 -11.78 4.58
N ASP A 95 -10.29 -12.54 5.47
CA ASP A 95 -9.77 -13.83 5.88
C ASP A 95 -9.92 -14.84 4.73
N THR A 96 -8.80 -15.29 4.20
CA THR A 96 -8.73 -16.29 3.13
C THR A 96 -8.52 -17.70 3.67
N GLY A 97 -8.33 -17.85 4.98
CA GLY A 97 -7.90 -19.09 5.63
C GLY A 97 -6.41 -19.41 5.42
N ALA A 98 -5.68 -18.59 4.67
CA ALA A 98 -4.23 -18.68 4.50
C ALA A 98 -3.49 -17.85 5.58
N PRO A 99 -2.20 -18.11 5.80
CA PRO A 99 -1.36 -17.25 6.64
C PRO A 99 -1.41 -15.78 6.19
N ALA A 100 -1.29 -14.83 7.15
CA ALA A 100 -1.38 -13.40 6.86
C ALA A 100 -0.40 -12.92 5.77
N ALA A 101 0.82 -13.47 5.77
CA ALA A 101 1.83 -13.16 4.77
C ALA A 101 1.41 -13.57 3.35
N GLU A 102 0.81 -14.75 3.19
CA GLU A 102 0.29 -15.22 1.90
C GLU A 102 -0.95 -14.42 1.46
N THR A 103 -1.84 -14.08 2.41
CA THR A 103 -2.98 -13.22 2.14
C THR A 103 -2.51 -11.84 1.66
N LEU A 104 -1.50 -11.26 2.29
CA LEU A 104 -0.93 -9.98 1.89
C LEU A 104 -0.40 -10.03 0.46
N THR A 105 0.42 -11.02 0.12
CA THR A 105 1.08 -11.10 -1.20
C THR A 105 0.14 -11.43 -2.36
N THR A 106 -1.09 -11.83 -2.07
CA THR A 106 -2.15 -12.07 -3.08
C THR A 106 -3.23 -11.00 -3.09
N ALA A 107 -3.23 -10.09 -2.12
CA ALA A 107 -4.21 -9.01 -2.03
C ALA A 107 -3.98 -7.92 -3.09
N THR A 108 -5.02 -7.12 -3.31
CA THR A 108 -4.99 -5.95 -4.18
C THR A 108 -5.51 -4.74 -3.40
N PRO A 109 -5.34 -3.50 -3.88
CA PRO A 109 -5.94 -2.32 -3.25
C PRO A 109 -7.45 -2.48 -3.03
N ALA A 110 -8.17 -3.11 -3.97
CA ALA A 110 -9.60 -3.40 -3.86
C ALA A 110 -9.94 -4.42 -2.76
N SER A 111 -8.98 -5.23 -2.31
CA SER A 111 -9.19 -6.20 -1.22
C SER A 111 -9.17 -5.55 0.17
N VAL A 112 -8.67 -4.32 0.30
CA VAL A 112 -8.53 -3.65 1.60
C VAL A 112 -9.90 -3.33 2.17
N ALA A 113 -10.22 -3.91 3.33
CA ALA A 113 -11.50 -3.70 4.00
C ALA A 113 -11.50 -2.47 4.90
N LEU A 114 -10.39 -2.21 5.60
CA LEU A 114 -10.24 -1.05 6.50
C LEU A 114 -8.77 -0.63 6.58
N VAL A 115 -8.53 0.67 6.63
CA VAL A 115 -7.22 1.26 7.01
C VAL A 115 -7.42 2.14 8.23
N LEU A 116 -6.63 1.89 9.26
CA LEU A 116 -6.51 2.74 10.43
C LEU A 116 -5.12 3.40 10.47
N VAL A 117 -5.07 4.65 10.86
CA VAL A 117 -3.83 5.36 11.21
C VAL A 117 -4.04 5.99 12.58
N ASP A 118 -3.20 5.63 13.52
CA ASP A 118 -3.35 6.02 14.93
C ASP A 118 -4.76 5.69 15.49
N GLY A 119 -5.31 4.53 15.11
CA GLY A 119 -6.66 4.10 15.47
C GLY A 119 -7.80 4.87 14.77
N THR A 120 -7.48 5.82 13.91
CA THR A 120 -8.47 6.61 13.18
C THR A 120 -8.72 5.99 11.80
N PRO A 121 -9.99 5.70 11.42
CA PRO A 121 -10.31 5.21 10.08
C PRO A 121 -9.88 6.20 8.99
N ARG A 122 -9.23 5.68 7.96
CA ARG A 122 -8.80 6.43 6.79
C ARG A 122 -9.45 5.95 5.51
N LEU A 123 -9.69 4.64 5.41
CA LEU A 123 -10.40 4.00 4.31
C LEU A 123 -11.23 2.86 4.90
N ALA A 124 -12.43 2.64 4.38
CA ALA A 124 -13.29 1.54 4.78
C ALA A 124 -14.11 1.03 3.58
N ASP A 125 -14.33 -0.27 3.52
CA ASP A 125 -15.30 -0.88 2.65
C ASP A 125 -16.74 -0.57 3.14
N PRO A 126 -17.80 -0.89 2.36
CA PRO A 126 -19.16 -0.60 2.77
C PRO A 126 -19.57 -1.22 4.11
N ALA A 127 -19.08 -2.42 4.43
CA ALA A 127 -19.43 -3.13 5.66
C ALA A 127 -18.80 -2.43 6.88
N TRP A 128 -17.53 -2.07 6.80
CA TRP A 128 -16.83 -1.34 7.86
C TRP A 128 -17.28 0.11 7.96
N ALA A 129 -17.57 0.79 6.83
CA ALA A 129 -18.13 2.14 6.85
C ALA A 129 -19.47 2.19 7.61
N SER A 130 -20.36 1.24 7.37
CA SER A 130 -21.62 1.09 8.09
C SER A 130 -21.40 0.74 9.56
N ARG A 131 -20.50 -0.20 9.86
CA ARG A 131 -20.24 -0.68 11.23
C ARG A 131 -19.67 0.40 12.14
N LEU A 132 -18.87 1.30 11.57
CA LEU A 132 -18.22 2.41 12.29
C LEU A 132 -18.97 3.75 12.16
N ASP A 133 -20.14 3.76 11.50
CA ASP A 133 -20.96 4.96 11.27
C ASP A 133 -20.16 6.13 10.65
N LEU A 134 -19.38 5.83 9.60
CA LEU A 134 -18.48 6.80 8.97
C LEU A 134 -19.19 7.72 7.97
N GLY A 135 -20.47 7.49 7.68
CA GLY A 135 -21.23 8.21 6.67
C GLY A 135 -21.20 7.54 5.29
N PRO A 136 -21.66 8.24 4.23
CA PRO A 136 -21.79 7.68 2.89
C PRO A 136 -20.42 7.36 2.26
N LEU A 137 -20.43 6.36 1.37
CA LEU A 137 -19.27 6.05 0.53
C LEU A 137 -18.99 7.24 -0.40
N ASN A 138 -17.73 7.58 -0.59
CA ASN A 138 -17.32 8.81 -1.26
C ASN A 138 -16.18 8.63 -2.28
N THR A 139 -15.77 7.41 -2.54
CA THR A 139 -14.71 7.10 -3.53
C THR A 139 -14.80 5.66 -4.03
N PHE A 140 -14.00 5.33 -5.03
CA PHE A 140 -13.73 3.97 -5.50
C PHE A 140 -12.24 3.67 -5.43
N VAL A 141 -11.90 2.41 -5.21
CA VAL A 141 -10.55 1.88 -5.31
C VAL A 141 -10.63 0.64 -6.20
N ASP A 142 -10.00 0.70 -7.39
CA ASP A 142 -10.08 -0.33 -8.42
C ASP A 142 -11.53 -0.76 -8.71
N GLY A 143 -12.43 0.21 -8.89
CA GLY A 143 -13.86 -0.03 -9.14
C GLY A 143 -14.67 -0.48 -7.92
N ALA A 144 -14.06 -0.74 -6.76
CA ALA A 144 -14.75 -1.12 -5.54
C ALA A 144 -15.13 0.12 -4.71
N PRO A 145 -16.42 0.29 -4.32
CA PRO A 145 -16.86 1.46 -3.57
C PRO A 145 -16.23 1.48 -2.18
N ARG A 146 -15.81 2.68 -1.72
CA ARG A 146 -15.15 2.90 -0.43
C ARG A 146 -15.62 4.19 0.24
N TRP A 147 -15.54 4.20 1.55
CA TRP A 147 -15.45 5.43 2.33
C TRP A 147 -13.97 5.78 2.54
N MET A 148 -13.63 7.06 2.44
CA MET A 148 -12.30 7.59 2.72
C MET A 148 -12.40 8.89 3.49
N THR A 149 -11.46 9.11 4.41
CA THR A 149 -11.37 10.39 5.12
C THR A 149 -10.92 11.50 4.16
N GLY A 150 -11.65 12.62 4.16
CA GLY A 150 -11.41 13.72 3.23
C GLY A 150 -12.13 13.54 1.90
N SER A 151 -11.89 14.47 0.99
CA SER A 151 -12.51 14.50 -0.33
C SER A 151 -11.44 14.31 -1.40
N ILE A 152 -11.49 13.18 -2.10
CA ILE A 152 -10.66 12.93 -3.29
C ILE A 152 -10.96 13.98 -4.36
N GLN A 153 -12.23 14.35 -4.54
CA GLN A 153 -12.63 15.38 -5.49
C GLN A 153 -11.93 16.72 -5.20
N ALA A 154 -11.95 17.18 -3.94
CA ALA A 154 -11.28 18.42 -3.55
C ALA A 154 -9.74 18.33 -3.73
N LEU A 155 -9.15 17.16 -3.51
CA LEU A 155 -7.73 16.93 -3.77
C LEU A 155 -7.43 17.00 -5.28
N ARG A 156 -8.23 16.31 -6.11
CA ARG A 156 -8.13 16.34 -7.57
C ARG A 156 -8.21 17.76 -8.10
N GLU A 157 -9.20 18.55 -7.66
CA GLU A 157 -9.37 19.95 -8.05
C GLU A 157 -8.17 20.83 -7.66
N ARG A 158 -7.55 20.56 -6.49
CA ARG A 158 -6.32 21.26 -6.08
C ARG A 158 -5.15 20.91 -6.97
N ILE A 159 -4.95 19.63 -7.28
CA ILE A 159 -3.86 19.16 -8.13
C ILE A 159 -4.05 19.66 -9.57
N ALA A 160 -5.27 19.57 -10.13
CA ALA A 160 -5.59 20.06 -11.47
C ALA A 160 -5.33 21.57 -11.67
N ARG A 161 -5.40 22.36 -10.59
CA ARG A 161 -4.99 23.77 -10.64
C ARG A 161 -3.48 24.00 -10.66
N MET A 162 -2.68 22.99 -10.31
CA MET A 162 -1.23 23.08 -10.16
C MET A 162 -0.46 22.33 -11.25
N VAL A 163 -1.11 21.39 -11.91
CA VAL A 163 -0.50 20.49 -12.88
C VAL A 163 -1.39 20.39 -14.10
N ASP A 164 -0.80 20.32 -15.29
CA ASP A 164 -1.51 20.15 -16.55
C ASP A 164 -2.34 18.85 -16.54
N GLU A 165 -3.60 18.92 -17.00
CA GLU A 165 -4.51 17.76 -17.03
C GLU A 165 -3.95 16.60 -17.87
N GLU A 166 -3.20 16.90 -18.93
CA GLU A 166 -2.58 15.88 -19.76
C GLU A 166 -1.53 15.07 -19.00
N ILE A 167 -0.78 15.71 -18.10
CA ILE A 167 0.19 15.05 -17.21
C ILE A 167 -0.53 14.18 -16.17
N LEU A 168 -1.66 14.66 -15.63
CA LEU A 168 -2.45 13.92 -14.65
C LEU A 168 -3.09 12.67 -15.27
N ALA A 169 -3.61 12.76 -16.48
CA ALA A 169 -4.24 11.65 -17.18
C ALA A 169 -3.26 10.49 -17.47
N GLN A 170 -1.97 10.76 -17.51
CA GLN A 170 -0.93 9.75 -17.72
C GLN A 170 -0.44 9.09 -16.42
N ASN A 171 -0.87 9.58 -15.25
CA ASN A 171 -0.45 9.03 -13.97
C ASN A 171 -1.38 7.87 -13.56
N PRO A 172 -0.86 6.62 -13.44
CA PRO A 172 -1.67 5.46 -13.07
C PRO A 172 -2.34 5.59 -11.70
N LEU A 173 -1.74 6.30 -10.74
CA LEU A 173 -2.37 6.56 -9.44
C LEU A 173 -3.62 7.45 -9.56
N TRP A 174 -3.69 8.29 -10.59
CA TRP A 174 -4.84 9.17 -10.81
C TRP A 174 -6.10 8.40 -11.21
N THR A 175 -5.92 7.28 -11.92
CA THR A 175 -7.01 6.42 -12.39
C THR A 175 -7.49 5.43 -11.33
N MET A 176 -6.71 5.15 -10.29
CA MET A 176 -7.11 4.25 -9.20
C MET A 176 -8.28 4.78 -8.36
N PHE A 177 -8.42 6.11 -8.28
CA PHE A 177 -9.48 6.77 -7.53
C PHE A 177 -10.51 7.34 -8.50
N GLU A 178 -11.39 6.49 -8.98
CA GLU A 178 -12.49 6.88 -9.87
C GLU A 178 -13.52 7.75 -9.12
N GLU A 179 -14.37 8.41 -9.88
CA GLU A 179 -15.27 9.45 -9.40
C GLU A 179 -16.22 8.99 -8.30
N THR A 180 -16.62 9.95 -7.48
CA THR A 180 -17.59 9.81 -6.39
C THR A 180 -18.80 8.96 -6.76
N VAL A 181 -19.19 8.07 -5.84
CA VAL A 181 -20.50 7.40 -5.88
C VAL A 181 -21.58 8.46 -6.03
N PRO A 182 -22.46 8.40 -7.03
CA PRO A 182 -23.63 9.27 -7.05
C PRO A 182 -24.42 9.03 -5.77
N VAL A 183 -24.70 10.10 -5.04
CA VAL A 183 -25.62 10.03 -3.89
C VAL A 183 -26.99 9.65 -4.49
N ILE A 184 -27.43 8.43 -4.20
CA ILE A 184 -28.80 7.97 -4.50
C ILE A 184 -29.71 8.50 -3.41
#